data_dc147932990ea43cf6f8883370cf3aa0
#
_entry.id   dc147932990ea43cf6f8883370cf3aa0
#
_cell.length_a   1.000
_cell.length_b   1.000
_cell.length_c   1.000
_cell.angle_alpha   90.00
_cell.angle_beta   90.00
_cell.angle_gamma   90.00
#
_symmetry.space_group_name_H-M   'P 1'
#
loop_
_entity.id
_entity.type
_entity.pdbx_description
1 polymer ?
#
loop_
_entity_poly.entity_id
_entity_poly.type
_entity_poly.pdbx_seq_one_letter_code
_entity_poly.pdbx_strand_id
1 'polypeptide(L)'
;MQNDLTEGSVNTLSLAFAEGLYADFLKDPSLVSEDWQEYFAALTPDADFSREPKLGPTFRTATLFNPPSTSNGYSNGSSNGTANGKSNGNGHAAPGWGNGVSEVAVRQDRVDALIRAYRVRGHMIAKIDPLGLPRPLQAELDPEFHGLTGDDLNRKFSSRTIFGAQALTLREMLTRLRNTYCRSIGVQFMHIDDLKVKNWLQDRMEGSENRVELQRSEQLRIFTKLTDATTFEDFLRRKFSTVKTFSLAGSESLIPLLTLAIDRA
;
A
#
# COMPACT_ATOMS: atom_id res chain seq x y z
N MET A 1 45.90 23.01 -11.45
CA MET A 1 44.72 22.88 -12.29
C MET A 1 43.98 21.66 -11.75
N GLN A 2 42.98 21.90 -10.88
CA GLN A 2 42.16 20.88 -10.27
C GLN A 2 41.04 20.52 -11.28
N ASN A 3 41.00 19.26 -11.70
CA ASN A 3 39.90 18.74 -12.47
C ASN A 3 38.75 18.41 -11.50
N ASP A 4 37.75 19.26 -11.49
CA ASP A 4 36.43 18.96 -10.98
C ASP A 4 35.75 17.92 -11.90
N LEU A 5 35.81 16.65 -11.52
CA LEU A 5 34.92 15.63 -12.05
C LEU A 5 33.58 15.78 -11.34
N THR A 6 32.68 16.49 -11.98
CA THR A 6 31.27 16.55 -11.58
C THR A 6 30.70 15.16 -11.53
N GLU A 7 30.31 14.71 -10.32
CA GLU A 7 29.51 13.51 -10.08
C GLU A 7 28.22 13.56 -10.93
N GLY A 8 28.23 12.86 -12.06
CA GLY A 8 27.03 12.57 -12.81
C GLY A 8 26.18 11.53 -12.06
N SER A 9 25.26 11.99 -11.22
CA SER A 9 24.29 11.09 -10.59
C SER A 9 23.46 10.42 -11.67
N VAL A 10 23.63 9.09 -11.81
CA VAL A 10 22.80 8.27 -12.70
C VAL A 10 21.35 8.40 -12.25
N ASN A 11 20.47 8.88 -13.12
CA ASN A 11 19.06 9.03 -12.84
C ASN A 11 18.47 7.64 -12.51
N THR A 12 17.68 7.53 -11.43
CA THR A 12 17.08 6.27 -10.97
C THR A 12 16.27 5.51 -12.02
N LEU A 13 15.81 6.18 -13.08
CA LEU A 13 15.12 5.57 -14.22
C LEU A 13 16.06 4.79 -15.15
N SER A 14 17.36 5.05 -15.12
CA SER A 14 18.38 4.35 -15.92
C SER A 14 19.17 3.30 -15.12
N LEU A 15 18.89 3.17 -13.81
CA LEU A 15 19.64 2.26 -12.93
C LEU A 15 19.55 0.80 -13.39
N ALA A 16 18.35 0.32 -13.70
CA ALA A 16 18.14 -1.06 -14.19
C ALA A 16 18.86 -1.33 -15.54
N PHE A 17 18.97 -0.32 -16.38
CA PHE A 17 19.73 -0.41 -17.64
C PHE A 17 21.24 -0.48 -17.36
N ALA A 18 21.74 0.37 -16.46
CA ALA A 18 23.16 0.37 -16.07
C ALA A 18 23.56 -0.93 -15.35
N GLU A 19 22.66 -1.47 -14.50
CA GLU A 19 22.87 -2.77 -13.86
C GLU A 19 22.93 -3.93 -14.88
N GLY A 20 22.10 -3.89 -15.93
CA GLY A 20 22.13 -4.86 -17.02
C GLY A 20 23.46 -4.82 -17.77
N LEU A 21 23.93 -3.63 -18.13
CA LEU A 21 25.22 -3.43 -18.80
C LEU A 21 26.39 -3.85 -17.91
N TYR A 22 26.33 -3.59 -16.62
CA TYR A 22 27.35 -4.01 -15.68
C TYR A 22 27.41 -5.53 -15.53
N ALA A 23 26.26 -6.21 -15.51
CA ALA A 23 26.22 -7.67 -15.49
C ALA A 23 26.80 -8.30 -16.75
N ASP A 24 26.62 -7.67 -17.92
CA ASP A 24 27.21 -8.11 -19.18
C ASP A 24 28.71 -7.81 -19.23
N PHE A 25 29.16 -6.65 -18.72
CA PHE A 25 30.57 -6.32 -18.55
C PHE A 25 31.31 -7.32 -17.66
N LEU A 26 30.68 -7.79 -16.59
CA LEU A 26 31.26 -8.80 -15.69
C LEU A 26 31.39 -10.19 -16.34
N LYS A 27 30.53 -10.51 -17.32
CA LYS A 27 30.64 -11.77 -18.09
C LYS A 27 31.74 -11.69 -19.12
N ASP A 28 31.73 -10.62 -19.91
CA ASP A 28 32.72 -10.34 -20.94
C ASP A 28 32.74 -8.81 -21.21
N PRO A 29 33.85 -8.13 -20.87
CA PRO A 29 33.98 -6.69 -21.12
C PRO A 29 33.73 -6.27 -22.56
N SER A 30 33.95 -7.14 -23.55
CA SER A 30 33.74 -6.83 -24.96
C SER A 30 32.27 -6.70 -25.37
N LEU A 31 31.31 -7.12 -24.51
CA LEU A 31 29.88 -7.03 -24.78
C LEU A 31 29.30 -5.62 -24.58
N VAL A 32 30.05 -4.72 -23.98
CA VAL A 32 29.63 -3.33 -23.74
C VAL A 32 30.53 -2.36 -24.53
N SER A 33 29.99 -1.16 -24.83
CA SER A 33 30.75 -0.15 -25.55
C SER A 33 31.95 0.35 -24.77
N GLU A 34 32.99 0.84 -25.46
CA GLU A 34 34.25 1.31 -24.88
C GLU A 34 34.04 2.34 -23.76
N ASP A 35 33.07 3.26 -23.89
CA ASP A 35 32.75 4.27 -22.88
C ASP A 35 32.26 3.63 -21.55
N TRP A 36 31.47 2.58 -21.65
CA TRP A 36 30.99 1.83 -20.47
C TRP A 36 32.06 0.92 -19.88
N GLN A 37 32.98 0.38 -20.69
CA GLN A 37 34.10 -0.40 -20.20
C GLN A 37 35.03 0.48 -19.33
N GLU A 38 35.34 1.69 -19.80
CA GLU A 38 36.17 2.64 -19.07
C GLU A 38 35.51 3.07 -17.77
N TYR A 39 34.20 3.35 -17.81
CA TYR A 39 33.41 3.72 -16.64
C TYR A 39 33.38 2.61 -15.58
N PHE A 40 33.09 1.36 -15.98
CA PHE A 40 33.02 0.23 -15.05
C PHE A 40 34.41 -0.19 -14.51
N ALA A 41 35.45 -0.08 -15.30
CA ALA A 41 36.82 -0.30 -14.86
C ALA A 41 37.27 0.71 -13.81
N ALA A 42 36.85 1.98 -13.93
CA ALA A 42 37.13 3.02 -12.95
C ALA A 42 36.40 2.81 -11.61
N LEU A 43 35.19 2.20 -11.65
CA LEU A 43 34.40 1.90 -10.46
C LEU A 43 34.92 0.71 -9.65
N THR A 44 35.61 -0.24 -10.28
CA THR A 44 36.04 -1.51 -9.66
C THR A 44 37.52 -1.79 -9.95
N PRO A 45 38.47 -1.01 -9.40
CA PRO A 45 39.87 -1.19 -9.68
C PRO A 45 40.45 -2.53 -9.21
N ASP A 46 39.78 -3.26 -8.28
CA ASP A 46 40.21 -4.54 -7.71
C ASP A 46 39.20 -5.68 -7.86
N ALA A 47 38.29 -5.62 -8.85
CA ALA A 47 37.29 -6.65 -9.04
C ALA A 47 37.87 -7.95 -9.58
N ASP A 48 37.75 -9.02 -8.80
CA ASP A 48 38.05 -10.39 -9.26
C ASP A 48 36.86 -10.88 -10.12
N PHE A 49 37.05 -10.84 -11.44
CA PHE A 49 36.06 -11.21 -12.46
C PHE A 49 35.74 -12.72 -12.50
N SER A 50 36.35 -13.52 -11.64
CA SER A 50 36.10 -14.96 -11.57
C SER A 50 34.84 -15.36 -10.80
N ARG A 51 34.14 -14.44 -10.13
CA ARG A 51 32.93 -14.71 -9.37
C ARG A 51 31.70 -14.18 -10.07
N GLU A 52 30.75 -15.08 -10.37
CA GLU A 52 29.42 -14.67 -10.79
C GLU A 52 28.79 -13.72 -9.74
N PRO A 53 28.30 -12.54 -10.17
CA PRO A 53 27.66 -11.63 -9.25
C PRO A 53 26.38 -12.28 -8.69
N LYS A 54 26.28 -12.40 -7.37
CA LYS A 54 25.04 -12.80 -6.72
C LYS A 54 24.05 -11.66 -6.84
N LEU A 55 23.18 -11.70 -7.85
CA LEU A 55 22.06 -10.79 -8.02
C LEU A 55 21.04 -11.09 -6.91
N GLY A 56 21.05 -10.27 -5.85
CA GLY A 56 20.11 -10.33 -4.73
C GLY A 56 20.57 -9.42 -3.59
N PRO A 57 19.63 -9.00 -2.72
CA PRO A 57 20.00 -8.16 -1.60
C PRO A 57 21.02 -8.85 -0.71
N THR A 58 22.15 -8.22 -0.50
CA THR A 58 23.28 -8.73 0.32
C THR A 58 23.00 -8.68 1.82
N PHE A 59 21.90 -8.05 2.24
CA PHE A 59 21.48 -8.00 3.62
C PHE A 59 20.50 -9.14 3.92
N ARG A 60 20.76 -9.89 4.96
CA ARG A 60 19.75 -10.81 5.52
C ARG A 60 18.72 -9.96 6.21
N THR A 61 17.49 -9.99 5.74
CA THR A 61 16.36 -9.37 6.44
C THR A 61 16.12 -10.13 7.74
N ALA A 62 16.78 -9.71 8.82
CA ALA A 62 16.44 -10.14 10.15
C ALA A 62 15.25 -9.29 10.62
N THR A 63 14.06 -9.86 10.61
CA THR A 63 12.88 -9.23 11.21
C THR A 63 12.51 -9.97 12.50
N LEU A 64 11.74 -9.33 13.38
CA LEU A 64 11.17 -9.96 14.59
C LEU A 64 10.38 -11.26 14.26
N PHE A 65 9.89 -11.37 13.02
CA PHE A 65 9.12 -12.52 12.53
C PHE A 65 9.97 -13.56 11.77
N ASN A 66 11.24 -13.23 11.48
CA ASN A 66 12.18 -14.15 10.84
C ASN A 66 13.58 -13.93 11.46
N PRO A 67 13.79 -14.35 12.73
CA PRO A 67 15.08 -14.22 13.37
C PRO A 67 16.12 -15.05 12.62
N PRO A 68 17.40 -14.63 12.61
CA PRO A 68 18.45 -15.40 11.96
C PRO A 68 18.49 -16.80 12.59
N SER A 69 18.34 -17.83 11.75
CA SER A 69 18.49 -19.21 12.18
C SER A 69 19.91 -19.38 12.71
N THR A 70 20.07 -19.55 14.02
CA THR A 70 21.29 -20.10 14.59
C THR A 70 21.41 -21.51 14.07
N SER A 71 22.30 -21.71 13.09
CA SER A 71 22.62 -23.01 12.53
C SER A 71 23.38 -23.84 13.56
N ASN A 72 22.64 -24.51 14.43
CA ASN A 72 23.12 -25.77 15.03
C ASN A 72 22.28 -26.87 14.37
N GLY A 73 23.01 -27.72 13.64
CA GLY A 73 22.42 -28.74 12.78
C GLY A 73 21.54 -29.72 13.54
N TYR A 74 20.29 -29.81 13.05
CA TYR A 74 19.53 -31.05 13.20
C TYR A 74 18.86 -31.32 11.85
N SER A 75 19.29 -32.46 11.28
CA SER A 75 18.74 -33.04 10.09
C SER A 75 17.28 -33.42 10.31
N ASN A 76 16.38 -33.06 9.37
CA ASN A 76 15.02 -33.57 9.26
C ASN A 76 15.09 -35.08 8.93
N GLY A 77 14.80 -35.90 9.92
CA GLY A 77 14.46 -37.31 9.76
C GLY A 77 12.96 -37.46 9.91
N SER A 78 12.30 -37.74 8.81
CA SER A 78 10.93 -38.21 8.80
C SER A 78 10.88 -39.62 9.38
N SER A 79 10.18 -39.85 10.49
CA SER A 79 9.74 -41.21 10.86
C SER A 79 8.48 -41.15 11.72
N ASN A 80 7.42 -41.71 11.17
CA ASN A 80 6.26 -42.23 11.90
C ASN A 80 6.71 -43.26 12.95
N GLY A 81 6.30 -43.11 14.20
CA GLY A 81 6.56 -44.10 15.22
C GLY A 81 5.81 -43.78 16.51
N THR A 82 4.74 -44.52 16.70
CA THR A 82 4.03 -44.74 17.96
C THR A 82 4.98 -45.36 18.99
N ALA A 83 5.22 -44.73 20.14
CA ALA A 83 5.68 -45.47 21.34
C ALA A 83 5.38 -44.71 22.63
N ASN A 84 4.64 -45.40 23.50
CA ASN A 84 4.49 -45.11 24.93
C ASN A 84 5.86 -45.16 25.65
N GLY A 85 6.14 -44.16 26.47
CA GLY A 85 7.29 -44.19 27.35
C GLY A 85 7.18 -43.11 28.45
N LYS A 86 6.86 -43.54 29.67
CA LYS A 86 6.96 -42.72 30.88
C LYS A 86 8.45 -42.40 31.14
N SER A 87 8.81 -41.16 31.27
CA SER A 87 10.11 -40.75 31.83
C SER A 87 9.88 -39.60 32.83
N ASN A 88 10.22 -39.87 34.08
CA ASN A 88 10.41 -38.90 35.14
C ASN A 88 11.69 -38.11 34.87
N GLY A 89 11.63 -36.81 34.83
CA GLY A 89 12.82 -35.95 34.76
C GLY A 89 12.46 -34.52 35.16
N ASN A 90 12.98 -34.11 36.34
CA ASN A 90 12.96 -32.72 36.83
C ASN A 90 13.67 -31.78 35.81
N GLY A 91 12.93 -31.09 35.01
CA GLY A 91 13.41 -30.00 34.18
C GLY A 91 12.65 -28.74 34.53
N HIS A 92 13.34 -27.67 34.92
CA HIS A 92 12.73 -26.37 35.13
C HIS A 92 12.02 -25.95 33.85
N ALA A 93 10.68 -25.98 33.89
CA ALA A 93 9.83 -25.45 32.82
C ALA A 93 10.08 -23.94 32.73
N ALA A 94 10.56 -23.48 31.59
CA ALA A 94 10.41 -22.09 31.20
C ALA A 94 8.91 -21.72 31.34
N PRO A 95 8.57 -20.49 31.73
CA PRO A 95 7.17 -20.08 31.87
C PRO A 95 6.50 -20.28 30.53
N GLY A 96 5.72 -21.35 30.41
CA GLY A 96 4.90 -21.61 29.26
C GLY A 96 3.96 -20.43 29.09
N TRP A 97 3.97 -19.80 27.95
CA TRP A 97 2.90 -18.96 27.49
C TRP A 97 1.69 -19.89 27.37
N GLY A 98 0.93 -19.95 28.46
CA GLY A 98 -0.18 -20.88 28.60
C GLY A 98 -1.18 -20.69 27.47
N ASN A 99 -1.75 -21.79 27.03
CA ASN A 99 -2.89 -21.94 26.11
C ASN A 99 -4.17 -21.25 26.65
N GLY A 100 -4.11 -19.94 26.89
CA GLY A 100 -5.20 -19.15 27.46
C GLY A 100 -5.55 -17.93 26.62
N VAL A 101 -5.18 -17.89 25.33
CA VAL A 101 -5.72 -16.84 24.45
C VAL A 101 -7.20 -17.14 24.29
N SER A 102 -8.04 -16.31 24.90
CA SER A 102 -9.49 -16.43 24.79
C SER A 102 -9.89 -16.50 23.32
N GLU A 103 -10.77 -17.42 22.96
CA GLU A 103 -11.34 -17.50 21.60
C GLU A 103 -11.89 -16.15 21.12
N VAL A 104 -12.37 -15.35 22.06
CA VAL A 104 -12.84 -13.98 21.82
C VAL A 104 -11.68 -13.07 21.35
N ALA A 105 -10.50 -13.18 21.97
CA ALA A 105 -9.34 -12.39 21.56
C ALA A 105 -8.85 -12.77 20.16
N VAL A 106 -8.77 -14.08 19.84
CA VAL A 106 -8.40 -14.54 18.50
C VAL A 106 -9.37 -14.04 17.44
N ARG A 107 -10.67 -14.03 17.74
CA ARG A 107 -11.67 -13.51 16.81
C ARG A 107 -11.57 -12.00 16.66
N GLN A 108 -11.26 -11.26 17.73
CA GLN A 108 -11.02 -9.82 17.67
C GLN A 108 -9.82 -9.50 16.78
N ASP A 109 -8.72 -10.23 16.92
CA ASP A 109 -7.53 -10.05 16.05
C ASP A 109 -7.86 -10.25 14.56
N ARG A 110 -8.72 -11.23 14.25
CA ARG A 110 -9.20 -11.44 12.87
C ARG A 110 -10.03 -10.27 12.35
N VAL A 111 -10.89 -9.71 13.18
CA VAL A 111 -11.68 -8.53 12.84
C VAL A 111 -10.77 -7.32 12.65
N ASP A 112 -9.77 -7.12 13.48
CA ASP A 112 -8.81 -6.02 13.36
C ASP A 112 -7.95 -6.16 12.09
N ALA A 113 -7.58 -7.40 11.71
CA ALA A 113 -6.91 -7.67 10.44
C ALA A 113 -7.81 -7.33 9.24
N LEU A 114 -9.09 -7.68 9.29
CA LEU A 114 -10.09 -7.33 8.25
C LEU A 114 -10.27 -5.81 8.13
N ILE A 115 -10.41 -5.09 9.24
CA ILE A 115 -10.48 -3.62 9.26
C ILE A 115 -9.25 -3.03 8.57
N ARG A 116 -8.06 -3.52 8.93
CA ARG A 116 -6.81 -3.09 8.30
C ARG A 116 -6.79 -3.36 6.80
N ALA A 117 -7.28 -4.53 6.36
CA ALA A 117 -7.38 -4.87 4.94
C ALA A 117 -8.23 -3.86 4.16
N TYR A 118 -9.39 -3.46 4.69
CA TYR A 118 -10.23 -2.43 4.06
C TYR A 118 -9.52 -1.06 3.97
N ARG A 119 -8.77 -0.65 5.00
CA ARG A 119 -8.00 0.60 4.98
C ARG A 119 -6.89 0.62 3.95
N VAL A 120 -6.24 -0.54 3.74
CA VAL A 120 -5.12 -0.67 2.79
C VAL A 120 -5.61 -0.95 1.37
N ARG A 121 -6.62 -1.81 1.18
CA ARG A 121 -7.00 -2.37 -0.12
C ARG A 121 -8.42 -2.01 -0.58
N GLY A 122 -9.24 -1.37 0.27
CA GLY A 122 -10.63 -1.02 -0.08
C GLY A 122 -10.75 -0.23 -1.38
N HIS A 123 -9.78 0.65 -1.66
CA HIS A 123 -9.73 1.43 -2.89
C HIS A 123 -9.63 0.57 -4.16
N MET A 124 -9.12 -0.66 -4.07
CA MET A 124 -8.97 -1.55 -5.23
C MET A 124 -10.31 -2.03 -5.78
N ILE A 125 -11.35 -2.11 -4.93
CA ILE A 125 -12.71 -2.46 -5.35
C ILE A 125 -13.68 -1.26 -5.34
N ALA A 126 -13.17 -0.06 -5.08
CA ALA A 126 -13.98 1.16 -5.10
C ALA A 126 -14.53 1.42 -6.52
N LYS A 127 -15.78 1.87 -6.60
CA LYS A 127 -16.48 2.16 -7.86
C LYS A 127 -16.07 3.55 -8.36
N ILE A 128 -14.83 3.69 -8.78
CA ILE A 128 -14.25 4.96 -9.27
C ILE A 128 -14.09 4.98 -10.79
N ASP A 129 -14.35 3.88 -11.47
CA ASP A 129 -14.31 3.79 -12.92
C ASP A 129 -15.69 4.15 -13.50
N PRO A 130 -15.80 5.23 -14.30
CA PRO A 130 -17.05 5.63 -14.93
C PRO A 130 -17.55 4.62 -15.96
N LEU A 131 -16.67 3.80 -16.53
CA LEU A 131 -17.02 2.74 -17.48
C LEU A 131 -17.52 1.47 -16.79
N GLY A 132 -17.35 1.37 -15.47
CA GLY A 132 -17.83 0.22 -14.69
C GLY A 132 -17.15 -1.09 -15.02
N LEU A 133 -15.93 -1.08 -15.52
CA LEU A 133 -15.18 -2.29 -15.84
C LEU A 133 -15.00 -3.18 -14.60
N PRO A 134 -15.10 -4.51 -14.75
CA PRO A 134 -14.95 -5.43 -13.64
C PRO A 134 -13.54 -5.34 -13.04
N ARG A 135 -13.46 -5.27 -11.72
CA ARG A 135 -12.20 -5.24 -10.98
C ARG A 135 -11.87 -6.61 -10.40
N PRO A 136 -10.59 -6.95 -10.25
CA PRO A 136 -10.18 -8.20 -9.62
C PRO A 136 -10.72 -8.28 -8.20
N LEU A 137 -11.22 -9.45 -7.83
CA LEU A 137 -11.63 -9.74 -6.47
C LEU A 137 -10.42 -9.63 -5.53
N GLN A 138 -10.64 -9.01 -4.38
CA GLN A 138 -9.64 -8.90 -3.32
C GLN A 138 -10.06 -9.85 -2.18
N ALA A 139 -9.48 -11.03 -2.17
CA ALA A 139 -9.81 -12.06 -1.17
C ALA A 139 -9.68 -11.55 0.28
N GLU A 140 -8.69 -10.70 0.53
CA GLU A 140 -8.42 -10.12 1.87
C GLU A 140 -9.56 -9.20 2.38
N LEU A 141 -10.51 -8.80 1.53
CA LEU A 141 -11.69 -8.02 1.94
C LEU A 141 -12.88 -8.90 2.28
N ASP A 142 -12.74 -10.22 2.12
CA ASP A 142 -13.76 -11.19 2.50
C ASP A 142 -13.54 -11.64 3.95
N PRO A 143 -14.57 -11.60 4.83
CA PRO A 143 -14.48 -12.13 6.17
C PRO A 143 -14.00 -13.59 6.25
N GLU A 144 -14.38 -14.42 5.28
CA GLU A 144 -14.01 -15.84 5.24
C GLU A 144 -12.48 -16.02 5.10
N PHE A 145 -11.79 -15.12 4.38
CA PHE A 145 -10.33 -15.13 4.28
C PHE A 145 -9.66 -15.01 5.66
N HIS A 146 -10.27 -14.27 6.57
CA HIS A 146 -9.79 -14.11 7.96
C HIS A 146 -10.33 -15.20 8.90
N GLY A 147 -11.05 -16.21 8.38
CA GLY A 147 -11.66 -17.28 9.17
C GLY A 147 -12.85 -16.81 10.03
N LEU A 148 -13.52 -15.72 9.59
CA LEU A 148 -14.79 -15.25 10.15
C LEU A 148 -15.95 -15.86 9.32
N THR A 149 -16.93 -16.42 9.99
CA THR A 149 -18.05 -17.12 9.35
C THR A 149 -19.34 -16.29 9.37
N GLY A 150 -20.38 -16.78 8.70
CA GLY A 150 -21.71 -16.17 8.74
C GLY A 150 -22.26 -15.99 10.14
N ASP A 151 -21.94 -16.90 11.06
CA ASP A 151 -22.37 -16.85 12.47
C ASP A 151 -21.73 -15.67 13.23
N ASP A 152 -20.57 -15.21 12.79
CA ASP A 152 -19.87 -14.07 13.41
C ASP A 152 -20.46 -12.73 12.99
N LEU A 153 -21.24 -12.67 11.90
CA LEU A 153 -21.79 -11.41 11.37
C LEU A 153 -22.65 -10.65 12.38
N ASN A 154 -23.36 -11.35 13.24
CA ASN A 154 -24.25 -10.76 14.25
C ASN A 154 -23.57 -10.61 15.63
N ARG A 155 -22.33 -11.11 15.77
CA ARG A 155 -21.55 -10.94 17.02
C ARG A 155 -21.00 -9.53 17.12
N LYS A 156 -20.95 -9.01 18.36
CA LYS A 156 -20.36 -7.71 18.66
C LYS A 156 -18.87 -7.85 18.93
N PHE A 157 -18.10 -6.98 18.29
CA PHE A 157 -16.66 -6.86 18.45
C PHE A 157 -16.28 -5.45 18.89
N SER A 158 -15.11 -5.30 19.47
CA SER A 158 -14.58 -3.97 19.77
C SER A 158 -14.33 -3.22 18.46
N SER A 159 -14.86 -2.01 18.39
CA SER A 159 -14.66 -1.11 17.24
C SER A 159 -13.86 0.14 17.60
N ARG A 160 -13.02 0.05 18.66
CA ARG A 160 -12.20 1.19 19.12
C ARG A 160 -11.32 1.81 18.05
N THR A 161 -10.97 1.03 17.04
CA THR A 161 -10.17 1.50 15.90
C THR A 161 -11.02 2.15 14.82
N ILE A 162 -12.37 2.02 14.86
CA ILE A 162 -13.31 2.66 13.94
C ILE A 162 -13.94 3.86 14.68
N PHE A 163 -13.90 5.03 14.03
CA PHE A 163 -14.43 6.25 14.64
C PHE A 163 -15.91 6.12 15.05
N GLY A 164 -16.22 6.55 16.25
CA GLY A 164 -17.59 6.86 16.70
C GLY A 164 -18.35 5.76 17.45
N ALA A 165 -17.86 4.52 17.55
CA ALA A 165 -18.55 3.48 18.30
C ALA A 165 -17.59 2.61 19.11
N GLN A 166 -18.00 2.18 20.34
CA GLN A 166 -17.15 1.32 21.17
C GLN A 166 -17.29 -0.18 20.85
N ALA A 167 -18.46 -0.61 20.40
CA ALA A 167 -18.73 -1.98 19.97
C ALA A 167 -19.79 -1.99 18.88
N LEU A 168 -19.51 -2.73 17.80
CA LEU A 168 -20.41 -2.92 16.66
C LEU A 168 -20.50 -4.40 16.32
N THR A 169 -21.57 -4.80 15.67
CA THR A 169 -21.62 -6.12 15.03
C THR A 169 -20.68 -6.14 13.81
N LEU A 170 -20.17 -7.32 13.44
CA LEU A 170 -19.32 -7.46 12.27
C LEU A 170 -20.05 -6.97 11.00
N ARG A 171 -21.35 -7.19 10.90
CA ARG A 171 -22.18 -6.69 9.78
C ARG A 171 -22.19 -5.16 9.70
N GLU A 172 -22.35 -4.48 10.82
CA GLU A 172 -22.30 -3.01 10.87
C GLU A 172 -20.92 -2.49 10.53
N MET A 173 -19.85 -3.13 11.05
CA MET A 173 -18.47 -2.79 10.70
C MET A 173 -18.21 -2.93 9.20
N LEU A 174 -18.59 -4.05 8.59
CA LEU A 174 -18.45 -4.26 7.15
C LEU A 174 -19.21 -3.23 6.33
N THR A 175 -20.41 -2.85 6.76
CA THR A 175 -21.21 -1.84 6.08
C THR A 175 -20.50 -0.48 6.13
N ARG A 176 -20.00 -0.07 7.30
CA ARG A 176 -19.23 1.18 7.45
C ARG A 176 -17.95 1.18 6.62
N LEU A 177 -17.17 0.10 6.70
CA LEU A 177 -15.92 -0.02 5.95
C LEU A 177 -16.16 0.03 4.43
N ARG A 178 -17.17 -0.69 3.93
CA ARG A 178 -17.55 -0.64 2.52
C ARG A 178 -18.04 0.75 2.10
N ASN A 179 -18.82 1.40 2.93
CA ASN A 179 -19.29 2.77 2.67
C ASN A 179 -18.11 3.75 2.61
N THR A 180 -17.14 3.62 3.52
CA THR A 180 -15.99 4.52 3.60
C THR A 180 -14.99 4.30 2.46
N TYR A 181 -14.63 3.04 2.18
CA TYR A 181 -13.46 2.72 1.36
C TYR A 181 -13.77 2.12 -0.02
N CYS A 182 -15.00 1.66 -0.27
CA CYS A 182 -15.33 0.88 -1.46
C CYS A 182 -16.42 1.50 -2.35
N ARG A 183 -16.86 2.73 -2.06
CA ARG A 183 -17.87 3.42 -2.88
C ARG A 183 -17.21 4.22 -4.01
N SER A 184 -17.64 5.45 -4.22
CA SER A 184 -17.18 6.33 -5.30
C SER A 184 -15.87 7.08 -5.00
N ILE A 185 -15.25 6.85 -3.85
CA ILE A 185 -13.98 7.46 -3.45
C ILE A 185 -12.98 6.35 -3.18
N GLY A 186 -11.86 6.35 -3.89
CA GLY A 186 -10.71 5.49 -3.60
C GLY A 186 -9.71 6.22 -2.71
N VAL A 187 -9.36 5.63 -1.58
CA VAL A 187 -8.48 6.27 -0.58
C VAL A 187 -7.23 5.45 -0.36
N GLN A 188 -6.08 6.11 -0.42
CA GLN A 188 -4.76 5.53 -0.10
C GLN A 188 -4.07 6.46 0.91
N PHE A 189 -4.06 6.11 2.19
CA PHE A 189 -3.50 6.95 3.26
C PHE A 189 -2.65 6.18 4.26
N MET A 190 -2.70 4.85 4.23
CA MET A 190 -2.01 4.01 5.21
C MET A 190 -0.47 4.08 5.13
N HIS A 191 0.06 4.62 4.03
CA HIS A 191 1.49 4.85 3.81
C HIS A 191 2.02 6.12 4.48
N ILE A 192 1.14 6.98 5.01
CA ILE A 192 1.53 8.23 5.68
C ILE A 192 2.23 7.89 6.99
N ASP A 193 3.47 8.35 7.16
CA ASP A 193 4.29 8.08 8.35
C ASP A 193 3.85 8.94 9.56
N ASP A 194 3.41 10.18 9.32
CA ASP A 194 2.90 11.04 10.39
C ASP A 194 1.57 10.50 10.94
N LEU A 195 1.63 9.98 12.17
CA LEU A 195 0.47 9.41 12.85
C LEU A 195 -0.66 10.41 13.08
N LYS A 196 -0.34 11.69 13.31
CA LYS A 196 -1.37 12.71 13.55
C LYS A 196 -2.17 12.96 12.28
N VAL A 197 -1.47 13.13 11.16
CA VAL A 197 -2.09 13.31 9.83
C VAL A 197 -2.90 12.09 9.44
N LYS A 198 -2.32 10.90 9.59
CA LYS A 198 -2.99 9.63 9.28
C LYS A 198 -4.27 9.42 10.09
N ASN A 199 -4.21 9.62 11.41
CA ASN A 199 -5.37 9.45 12.29
C ASN A 199 -6.43 10.53 11.98
N TRP A 200 -6.03 11.77 11.75
CA TRP A 200 -6.97 12.83 11.37
C TRP A 200 -7.73 12.51 10.09
N LEU A 201 -7.03 12.02 9.06
CA LEU A 201 -7.68 11.58 7.81
C LEU A 201 -8.63 10.41 8.06
N GLN A 202 -8.19 9.40 8.81
CA GLN A 202 -8.99 8.24 9.15
C GLN A 202 -10.29 8.63 9.87
N ASP A 203 -10.18 9.43 10.93
CA ASP A 203 -11.33 9.87 11.73
C ASP A 203 -12.33 10.67 10.88
N ARG A 204 -11.82 11.52 9.99
CA ARG A 204 -12.64 12.32 9.10
C ARG A 204 -13.40 11.47 8.09
N MET A 205 -12.74 10.48 7.49
CA MET A 205 -13.33 9.58 6.52
C MET A 205 -14.31 8.59 7.16
N GLU A 206 -13.91 7.95 8.25
CA GLU A 206 -14.74 6.94 8.92
C GLU A 206 -15.91 7.58 9.67
N GLY A 207 -15.74 8.80 10.20
CA GLY A 207 -16.80 9.54 10.87
C GLY A 207 -17.96 9.94 9.94
N SER A 208 -17.65 10.28 8.68
CA SER A 208 -18.65 10.66 7.68
C SER A 208 -19.01 9.50 6.71
N GLU A 209 -18.34 8.34 6.84
CA GLU A 209 -18.39 7.25 5.84
C GLU A 209 -18.10 7.77 4.41
N ASN A 210 -17.24 8.77 4.29
CA ASN A 210 -16.96 9.51 3.05
C ASN A 210 -18.23 10.06 2.34
N ARG A 211 -19.26 10.37 3.09
CA ARG A 211 -20.44 11.06 2.59
C ARG A 211 -20.28 12.55 2.81
N VAL A 212 -20.26 13.28 1.71
CA VAL A 212 -20.26 14.74 1.75
C VAL A 212 -21.70 15.21 1.55
N GLU A 213 -22.30 15.74 2.60
CA GLU A 213 -23.60 16.39 2.52
C GLU A 213 -23.39 17.87 2.20
N LEU A 214 -23.64 18.23 0.95
CA LEU A 214 -23.54 19.61 0.47
C LEU A 214 -24.86 20.33 0.67
N GLN A 215 -24.80 21.51 1.27
CA GLN A 215 -25.94 22.44 1.34
C GLN A 215 -26.33 22.90 -0.05
N ARG A 216 -27.59 23.29 -0.23
CA ARG A 216 -28.11 23.76 -1.55
C ARG A 216 -27.28 24.91 -2.14
N SER A 217 -26.83 25.83 -1.31
CA SER A 217 -25.95 26.94 -1.70
C SER A 217 -24.62 26.48 -2.25
N GLU A 218 -23.99 25.47 -1.61
CA GLU A 218 -22.73 24.87 -2.06
C GLU A 218 -22.91 24.12 -3.38
N GLN A 219 -24.00 23.37 -3.52
CA GLN A 219 -24.35 22.68 -4.78
C GLN A 219 -24.51 23.69 -5.94
N LEU A 220 -25.22 24.79 -5.71
CA LEU A 220 -25.40 25.86 -6.71
C LEU A 220 -24.05 26.50 -7.06
N ARG A 221 -23.22 26.78 -6.08
CA ARG A 221 -21.88 27.33 -6.30
C ARG A 221 -21.02 26.41 -7.16
N ILE A 222 -20.99 25.10 -6.85
CA ILE A 222 -20.27 24.10 -7.66
C ILE A 222 -20.82 24.09 -9.09
N PHE A 223 -22.14 24.04 -9.25
CA PHE A 223 -22.80 24.06 -10.56
C PHE A 223 -22.44 25.31 -11.36
N THR A 224 -22.50 26.50 -10.74
CA THR A 224 -22.11 27.77 -11.39
C THR A 224 -20.65 27.69 -11.86
N LYS A 225 -19.73 27.23 -11.01
CA LYS A 225 -18.32 27.12 -11.39
C LYS A 225 -18.07 26.13 -12.53
N LEU A 226 -18.80 25.03 -12.59
CA LEU A 226 -18.74 24.08 -13.71
C LEU A 226 -19.26 24.74 -15.01
N THR A 227 -20.37 25.45 -14.92
CA THR A 227 -20.94 26.17 -16.06
C THR A 227 -20.02 27.27 -16.55
N ASP A 228 -19.44 28.06 -15.64
CA ASP A 228 -18.48 29.12 -15.97
C ASP A 228 -17.27 28.55 -16.72
N ALA A 229 -16.70 27.44 -16.22
CA ALA A 229 -15.53 26.80 -16.81
C ALA A 229 -15.81 26.31 -18.25
N THR A 230 -16.91 25.61 -18.46
CA THR A 230 -17.30 25.08 -19.79
C THR A 230 -17.66 26.20 -20.77
N THR A 231 -18.42 27.20 -20.29
CA THR A 231 -18.81 28.35 -21.13
C THR A 231 -17.61 29.21 -21.53
N PHE A 232 -16.66 29.41 -20.60
CA PHE A 232 -15.43 30.15 -20.90
C PHE A 232 -14.56 29.42 -21.93
N GLU A 233 -14.41 28.12 -21.80
CA GLU A 233 -13.65 27.33 -22.76
C GLU A 233 -14.29 27.34 -24.16
N ASP A 234 -15.61 27.22 -24.23
CA ASP A 234 -16.37 27.34 -25.48
C ASP A 234 -16.25 28.73 -26.10
N PHE A 235 -16.29 29.79 -25.28
CA PHE A 235 -16.07 31.15 -25.74
C PHE A 235 -14.68 31.33 -26.37
N LEU A 236 -13.64 30.87 -25.67
CA LEU A 236 -12.26 30.95 -26.18
C LEU A 236 -12.13 30.20 -27.51
N ARG A 237 -12.66 28.99 -27.60
CA ARG A 237 -12.60 28.19 -28.82
C ARG A 237 -13.29 28.88 -30.02
N ARG A 238 -14.42 29.53 -29.79
CA ARG A 238 -15.16 30.24 -30.85
C ARG A 238 -14.55 31.60 -31.22
N LYS A 239 -14.08 32.34 -30.23
CA LYS A 239 -13.56 33.70 -30.44
C LYS A 239 -12.13 33.73 -30.93
N PHE A 240 -11.31 32.79 -30.49
CA PHE A 240 -9.88 32.72 -30.76
C PHE A 240 -9.49 31.38 -31.37
N SER A 241 -10.11 31.06 -32.50
CA SER A 241 -9.98 29.76 -33.18
C SER A 241 -8.54 29.41 -33.61
N THR A 242 -7.66 30.42 -33.77
CA THR A 242 -6.28 30.25 -34.21
C THR A 242 -5.28 30.14 -33.04
N VAL A 243 -5.71 30.43 -31.82
CA VAL A 243 -4.85 30.36 -30.64
C VAL A 243 -4.79 28.92 -30.11
N LYS A 244 -3.58 28.48 -29.79
CA LYS A 244 -3.40 27.19 -29.15
C LYS A 244 -4.01 27.20 -27.75
N THR A 245 -5.01 26.37 -27.53
CA THR A 245 -5.71 26.21 -26.25
C THR A 245 -5.53 24.81 -25.73
N PHE A 246 -5.59 24.66 -24.40
CA PHE A 246 -5.59 23.38 -23.70
C PHE A 246 -6.95 23.22 -23.02
N SER A 247 -7.65 22.14 -23.32
CA SER A 247 -8.97 21.86 -22.77
C SER A 247 -8.88 21.14 -21.43
N LEU A 248 -9.81 21.47 -20.51
CA LEU A 248 -10.08 20.72 -19.29
C LEU A 248 -11.20 19.69 -19.47
N ALA A 249 -11.58 19.39 -20.70
CA ALA A 249 -12.65 18.43 -20.99
C ALA A 249 -12.40 17.08 -20.28
N GLY A 250 -13.38 16.64 -19.49
CA GLY A 250 -13.29 15.46 -18.62
C GLY A 250 -12.71 15.71 -17.21
N SER A 251 -12.20 16.91 -16.96
CA SER A 251 -11.65 17.33 -15.67
C SER A 251 -12.23 18.65 -15.16
N GLU A 252 -13.41 19.04 -15.63
CA GLU A 252 -14.06 20.32 -15.30
C GLU A 252 -14.30 20.47 -13.79
N SER A 253 -14.47 19.34 -13.08
CA SER A 253 -14.63 19.31 -11.62
C SER A 253 -13.41 19.83 -10.85
N LEU A 254 -12.24 19.93 -11.49
CA LEU A 254 -11.03 20.51 -10.90
C LEU A 254 -11.23 21.98 -10.52
N ILE A 255 -11.99 22.76 -11.32
CA ILE A 255 -12.23 24.18 -11.07
C ILE A 255 -12.98 24.42 -9.76
N PRO A 256 -14.18 23.83 -9.52
CA PRO A 256 -14.84 23.99 -8.23
C PRO A 256 -14.06 23.37 -7.07
N LEU A 257 -13.31 22.29 -7.29
CA LEU A 257 -12.47 21.67 -6.27
C LEU A 257 -11.38 22.66 -5.78
N LEU A 258 -10.63 23.26 -6.70
CA LEU A 258 -9.61 24.25 -6.37
C LEU A 258 -10.22 25.50 -5.72
N THR A 259 -11.37 25.97 -6.23
CA THR A 259 -12.07 27.10 -5.63
C THR A 259 -12.42 26.81 -4.16
N LEU A 260 -13.00 25.65 -3.87
CA LEU A 260 -13.36 25.27 -2.50
C LEU A 260 -12.11 25.09 -1.60
N ALA A 261 -11.02 24.56 -2.15
CA ALA A 261 -9.78 24.40 -1.40
C ALA A 261 -9.15 25.76 -1.03
N ILE A 262 -9.09 26.69 -1.99
CA ILE A 262 -8.54 28.03 -1.77
C ILE A 262 -9.39 28.84 -0.77
N ASP A 263 -10.72 28.74 -0.86
CA ASP A 263 -11.61 29.45 0.06
C ASP A 263 -11.53 28.94 1.52
N ARG A 264 -11.01 27.73 1.72
CA ARG A 264 -10.89 27.12 3.06
C ARG A 264 -9.47 27.17 3.62
N ALA A 265 -8.48 27.56 2.82
CA ALA A 265 -7.09 27.71 3.23
C ALA A 265 -6.83 29.02 3.96
#